data_c1240c05ac4f880e0a8c7fd191e68686
#
_entry.id   c1240c05ac4f880e0a8c7fd191e68686
#
_cell.length_a   1.000
_cell.length_b   1.000
_cell.length_c   1.000
_cell.angle_alpha   90.00
_cell.angle_beta   90.00
_cell.angle_gamma   90.00
#
_symmetry.space_group_name_H-M   'P 1'
#
loop_
_entity.id
_entity.type
_entity.pdbx_description
1 polymer ?
#
loop_
_entity_poly.entity_id
_entity_poly.type
_entity_poly.pdbx_seq_one_letter_code
_entity_poly.pdbx_strand_id
1 'polypeptide(L)'
;MNYKKHTAFMIDFISDFAKGELERYFFDLDYSAYVIEHFPHMELENIRFADKFANTIDRAYERGTELGLSDEEFRIEISNALDEWLGRKKPDIIK
;
A
#
# COMPACT_ATOMS: atom_id res chain seq x y z
N MET A 1 -7.21 -13.61 9.10
CA MET A 1 -5.79 -13.95 8.98
C MET A 1 -4.95 -12.95 9.77
N ASN A 2 -3.99 -13.46 10.50
CA ASN A 2 -3.17 -12.61 11.35
C ASN A 2 -1.85 -12.29 10.67
N TYR A 3 -1.54 -11.02 10.58
CA TYR A 3 -0.26 -10.57 10.07
C TYR A 3 0.65 -10.25 11.24
N LYS A 4 1.95 -10.38 11.00
CA LYS A 4 2.90 -10.02 12.03
C LYS A 4 3.03 -8.51 12.14
N LYS A 5 3.70 -8.07 13.17
CA LYS A 5 3.67 -6.69 13.66
C LYS A 5 3.94 -5.64 12.59
N HIS A 6 5.04 -5.79 11.87
CA HIS A 6 5.45 -4.74 10.93
C HIS A 6 4.60 -4.77 9.67
N THR A 7 4.24 -5.97 9.21
CA THR A 7 3.34 -6.12 8.08
C THR A 7 1.97 -5.55 8.43
N ALA A 8 1.45 -5.87 9.62
CA ALA A 8 0.16 -5.34 10.05
C ALA A 8 0.16 -3.82 10.12
N PHE A 9 1.26 -3.24 10.61
CA PHE A 9 1.37 -1.78 10.65
C PHE A 9 1.23 -1.17 9.27
N MET A 10 1.93 -1.73 8.29
CA MET A 10 1.88 -1.19 6.94
C MET A 10 0.52 -1.39 6.30
N ILE A 11 -0.13 -2.53 6.55
CA ILE A 11 -1.48 -2.74 6.04
C ILE A 11 -2.43 -1.68 6.59
N ASP A 12 -2.35 -1.40 7.88
CA ASP A 12 -3.22 -0.40 8.50
C ASP A 12 -2.95 1.00 7.93
N PHE A 13 -1.69 1.36 7.79
CA PHE A 13 -1.31 2.66 7.26
C PHE A 13 -1.84 2.84 5.83
N ILE A 14 -1.60 1.86 4.98
CA ILE A 14 -2.05 1.91 3.58
C ILE A 14 -3.59 1.90 3.51
N SER A 15 -4.21 1.08 4.35
CA SER A 15 -5.68 0.98 4.37
C SER A 15 -6.32 2.30 4.77
N ASP A 16 -5.74 2.99 5.74
CA ASP A 16 -6.29 4.28 6.18
C ASP A 16 -6.31 5.27 5.02
N PHE A 17 -5.24 5.29 4.24
CA PHE A 17 -5.20 6.16 3.07
C PHE A 17 -6.22 5.70 2.03
N ALA A 18 -6.29 4.40 1.76
CA ALA A 18 -7.20 3.87 0.75
C ALA A 18 -8.65 4.15 1.09
N LYS A 19 -8.99 4.14 2.38
CA LYS A 19 -10.35 4.39 2.84
C LYS A 19 -10.69 5.87 2.95
N GLY A 20 -9.73 6.75 2.73
CA GLY A 20 -9.97 8.18 2.84
C GLY A 20 -9.87 8.72 4.26
N GLU A 21 -9.36 7.93 5.19
CA GLU A 21 -9.21 8.34 6.58
C GLU A 21 -7.90 9.06 6.84
N LEU A 22 -6.98 8.99 5.90
CA LEU A 22 -5.68 9.65 5.97
C LEU A 22 -5.52 10.48 4.70
N GLU A 23 -5.25 11.78 4.86
CA GLU A 23 -5.08 12.67 3.71
C GLU A 23 -3.77 12.40 3.01
N ARG A 24 -3.72 12.71 1.71
CA ARG A 24 -2.53 12.48 0.91
C ARG A 24 -1.30 13.17 1.48
N TYR A 25 -1.47 14.39 1.98
CA TYR A 25 -0.34 15.11 2.55
C TYR A 25 0.35 14.30 3.64
N PHE A 26 -0.45 13.76 4.55
CA PHE A 26 0.11 13.00 5.66
C PHE A 26 0.61 11.63 5.20
N PHE A 27 -0.05 11.04 4.22
CA PHE A 27 0.40 9.78 3.65
C PHE A 27 1.79 9.96 3.02
N ASP A 28 1.96 10.99 2.19
CA ASP A 28 3.24 11.26 1.55
C ASP A 28 4.33 11.58 2.56
N LEU A 29 3.95 12.32 3.61
CA LEU A 29 4.91 12.74 4.63
C LEU A 29 5.57 11.54 5.30
N ASP A 30 4.80 10.50 5.58
CA ASP A 30 5.28 9.37 6.36
C ASP A 30 5.65 8.14 5.55
N TYR A 31 5.23 8.08 4.29
CA TYR A 31 5.35 6.83 3.52
C TYR A 31 6.79 6.32 3.45
N SER A 32 7.71 7.15 3.00
CA SER A 32 9.10 6.70 2.81
C SER A 32 9.75 6.31 4.13
N ALA A 33 9.49 7.09 5.19
CA ALA A 33 10.06 6.79 6.49
C ALA A 33 9.55 5.46 7.02
N TYR A 34 8.26 5.19 6.85
CA TYR A 34 7.68 3.92 7.31
C TYR A 34 8.19 2.75 6.49
N VAL A 35 8.37 2.92 5.17
CA VAL A 35 8.94 1.85 4.36
C VAL A 35 10.36 1.53 4.82
N ILE A 36 11.17 2.56 5.03
CA ILE A 36 12.54 2.37 5.48
C ILE A 36 12.57 1.65 6.84
N GLU A 37 11.68 2.03 7.73
CA GLU A 37 11.65 1.46 9.07
C GLU A 37 11.11 0.04 9.08
N HIS A 38 10.05 -0.23 8.35
CA HIS A 38 9.30 -1.49 8.51
C HIS A 38 9.61 -2.55 7.47
N PHE A 39 10.03 -2.15 6.26
CA PHE A 39 10.21 -3.13 5.19
C PHE A 39 11.24 -4.22 5.52
N PRO A 40 12.41 -3.89 6.10
CA PRO A 40 13.36 -4.96 6.46
C PRO A 40 12.78 -5.96 7.45
N HIS A 41 11.92 -5.49 8.36
CA HIS A 41 11.25 -6.39 9.29
C HIS A 41 10.16 -7.20 8.61
N MET A 42 9.48 -6.60 7.65
CA MET A 42 8.49 -7.33 6.86
C MET A 42 9.14 -8.49 6.10
N GLU A 43 10.36 -8.27 5.59
CA GLU A 43 11.09 -9.33 4.92
C GLU A 43 11.39 -10.49 5.86
N LEU A 44 11.72 -10.18 7.10
CA LEU A 44 11.96 -11.22 8.10
C LEU A 44 10.67 -11.93 8.50
N GLU A 45 9.55 -11.21 8.43
CA GLU A 45 8.25 -11.80 8.77
C GLU A 45 7.75 -12.74 7.68
N ASN A 46 7.87 -12.32 6.43
CA ASN A 46 7.46 -13.12 5.28
C ASN A 46 8.03 -12.48 4.02
N ILE A 47 9.11 -13.06 3.52
CA ILE A 47 9.84 -12.46 2.38
C ILE A 47 8.97 -12.34 1.13
N ARG A 48 8.15 -13.35 0.85
CA ARG A 48 7.32 -13.32 -0.35
C ARG A 48 6.26 -12.23 -0.27
N PHE A 49 5.69 -12.08 0.90
CA PHE A 49 4.66 -11.06 1.10
C PHE A 49 5.26 -9.66 1.05
N ALA A 50 6.48 -9.50 1.59
CA ALA A 50 7.19 -8.24 1.50
C ALA A 50 7.55 -7.90 0.04
N ASP A 51 8.01 -8.89 -0.72
CA ASP A 51 8.30 -8.68 -2.13
C ASP A 51 7.04 -8.26 -2.88
N LYS A 52 5.91 -8.86 -2.53
CA LYS A 52 4.65 -8.49 -3.17
C LYS A 52 4.26 -7.06 -2.85
N PHE A 53 4.54 -6.60 -1.62
CA PHE A 53 4.35 -5.19 -1.27
C PHE A 53 5.14 -4.29 -2.22
N ALA A 54 6.42 -4.62 -2.43
CA ALA A 54 7.27 -3.83 -3.30
C ALA A 54 6.75 -3.81 -4.74
N ASN A 55 6.16 -4.90 -5.18
CA ASN A 55 5.69 -5.02 -6.55
C ASN A 55 4.26 -4.52 -6.74
N THR A 56 3.56 -4.17 -5.68
CA THR A 56 2.20 -3.64 -5.79
C THR A 56 2.14 -2.22 -5.23
N ILE A 57 2.25 -2.07 -3.94
CA ILE A 57 2.09 -0.77 -3.27
C ILE A 57 3.19 0.20 -3.67
N ASP A 58 4.45 -0.24 -3.58
CA ASP A 58 5.55 0.66 -3.83
C ASP A 58 5.58 1.12 -5.28
N ARG A 59 5.25 0.22 -6.21
CA ARG A 59 5.17 0.59 -7.61
C ARG A 59 4.04 1.58 -7.86
N ALA A 60 2.90 1.36 -7.23
CA ALA A 60 1.78 2.29 -7.37
C ALA A 60 2.13 3.66 -6.80
N TYR A 61 2.82 3.68 -5.68
CA TYR A 61 3.26 4.94 -5.07
C TYR A 61 4.19 5.70 -6.01
N GLU A 62 5.20 5.03 -6.55
CA GLU A 62 6.15 5.66 -7.46
C GLU A 62 5.46 6.18 -8.70
N ARG A 63 4.59 5.37 -9.28
CA ARG A 63 3.90 5.76 -10.51
C ARG A 63 2.99 6.95 -10.29
N GLY A 64 2.25 6.94 -9.19
CA GLY A 64 1.38 8.07 -8.88
C GLY A 64 2.14 9.36 -8.68
N THR A 65 3.31 9.26 -8.04
CA THR A 65 4.18 10.41 -7.84
C THR A 65 4.75 10.93 -9.16
N GLU A 66 5.26 10.02 -9.98
CA GLU A 66 5.86 10.40 -11.26
C GLU A 66 4.86 11.00 -12.23
N LEU A 67 3.66 10.46 -12.25
CA LEU A 67 2.64 10.94 -13.17
C LEU A 67 1.90 12.16 -12.64
N GLY A 68 2.14 12.53 -11.39
CA GLY A 68 1.48 13.68 -10.80
C GLY A 68 -0.02 13.49 -10.69
N LEU A 69 -0.45 12.30 -10.29
CA LEU A 69 -1.88 12.01 -10.18
C LEU A 69 -2.52 12.88 -9.11
N SER A 70 -3.79 13.24 -9.35
CA SER A 70 -4.56 13.95 -8.35
C SER A 70 -4.70 13.09 -7.09
N ASP A 71 -5.10 13.72 -5.98
CA ASP A 71 -5.26 12.99 -4.73
C ASP A 71 -6.24 11.85 -4.87
N GLU A 72 -7.34 12.09 -5.58
CA GLU A 72 -8.35 11.05 -5.75
C GLU A 72 -7.85 9.93 -6.65
N GLU A 73 -7.19 10.27 -7.75
CA GLU A 73 -6.62 9.26 -8.65
C GLU A 73 -5.57 8.43 -7.94
N PHE A 74 -4.75 9.09 -7.14
CA PHE A 74 -3.71 8.41 -6.39
C PHE A 74 -4.31 7.45 -5.37
N ARG A 75 -5.36 7.88 -4.68
CA ARG A 75 -6.03 7.03 -3.71
C ARG A 75 -6.61 5.77 -4.36
N ILE A 76 -7.17 5.93 -5.55
CA ILE A 76 -7.70 4.79 -6.30
C ILE A 76 -6.58 3.82 -6.67
N GLU A 77 -5.44 4.35 -7.14
CA GLU A 77 -4.30 3.52 -7.50
C GLU A 77 -3.79 2.72 -6.31
N ILE A 78 -3.66 3.39 -5.17
CA ILE A 78 -3.18 2.72 -3.95
C ILE A 78 -4.21 1.69 -3.46
N SER A 79 -5.50 2.03 -3.55
CA SER A 79 -6.53 1.09 -3.16
C SER A 79 -6.51 -0.17 -4.01
N ASN A 80 -6.32 -0.02 -5.32
CA ASN A 80 -6.21 -1.17 -6.21
C ASN A 80 -4.98 -2.00 -5.90
N ALA A 81 -3.86 -1.34 -5.63
CA ALA A 81 -2.63 -2.03 -5.27
C ALA A 81 -2.77 -2.77 -3.94
N LEU A 82 -3.51 -2.18 -2.99
CA LEU A 82 -3.76 -2.82 -1.72
C LEU A 82 -4.55 -4.12 -1.90
N ASP A 83 -5.58 -4.07 -2.73
CA ASP A 83 -6.36 -5.27 -3.02
C ASP A 83 -5.48 -6.34 -3.65
N GLU A 84 -4.61 -5.94 -4.56
CA GLU A 84 -3.70 -6.88 -5.20
C GLU A 84 -2.73 -7.48 -4.20
N TRP A 85 -2.14 -6.63 -3.34
CA TRP A 85 -1.18 -7.08 -2.34
C TRP A 85 -1.82 -8.09 -1.39
N LEU A 86 -3.04 -7.80 -0.92
CA LEU A 86 -3.73 -8.66 0.04
C LEU A 86 -4.45 -9.84 -0.61
N GLY A 87 -4.41 -9.92 -1.94
CA GLY A 87 -5.08 -11.00 -2.63
C GLY A 87 -6.59 -10.88 -2.65
N ARG A 88 -7.12 -9.66 -2.45
CA ARG A 88 -8.56 -9.44 -2.49
C ARG A 88 -8.95 -9.09 -3.91
N LYS A 89 -9.76 -9.93 -4.50
CA LYS A 89 -10.23 -9.66 -5.84
C LYS A 89 -11.44 -8.78 -5.81
N LYS A 90 -11.43 -7.79 -6.67
CA LYS A 90 -12.62 -7.02 -6.88
C LYS A 90 -13.66 -7.88 -7.60
N PRO A 91 -14.93 -7.67 -7.30
CA PRO A 91 -15.98 -8.35 -8.08
C PRO A 91 -15.77 -8.01 -9.54
N ASP A 92 -15.78 -9.04 -10.35
CA ASP A 92 -15.65 -8.88 -11.76
C ASP A 92 -16.98 -8.46 -12.30
N ILE A 93 -17.03 -7.35 -12.83
CA ILE A 93 -18.28 -6.88 -13.31
C ILE A 93 -18.39 -7.17 -14.76
N ILE A 94 -18.19 -7.71 -15.20
CA ILE A 94 -18.33 -7.76 -16.41
C ILE A 94 -18.79 -8.27 -17.02
N LYS A 95 -18.75 -8.23 -17.12
CA LYS A 95 -19.03 -8.43 -17.75
C LYS A 95 -19.38 -8.82 -18.10
#